data_f4a37d49015385f5f55ff35ec8caacd2
#
_entry.id   f4a37d49015385f5f55ff35ec8caacd2
#
_cell.length_a   1.000
_cell.length_b   1.000
_cell.length_c   1.000
_cell.angle_alpha   90.00
_cell.angle_beta   90.00
_cell.angle_gamma   90.00
#
_symmetry.space_group_name_H-M   'P 1'
#
loop_
_entity.id
_entity.type
_entity.pdbx_description
1 polymer ?
#
loop_
_entity_poly.entity_id
_entity_poly.type
_entity_poly.pdbx_seq_one_letter_code
_entity_poly.pdbx_strand_id
1 'polypeptide(L)'
;MTNAELRSFIPNVIHEVDGEELLIDKLRPWLESAAAWLTGNFIGEGYAPAPTLEALAKKIIVCKAFAEAVPSLDLTLSPAGFAVISTEGRAPASKERIERLVASLHSSVDANLPPMILLLLHNAEWRSTSIGQYWLGTFMFGLDDAQLHKRDKDLLTTYRSMRDMALRFQTELEHKYLGRRLMIQLMAAGYDPEATPDEQNLWQMIRHAELRYITFHSSDRKAQCPDLHEIWHLVAPVIREIGYSPAIREVWESEMGDKLRVEPFKNTVQGGFFF
;
A
#
# COMPACT_ATOMS: atom_id res chain seq x y z
N MET A 1 14.87 -22.64 -2.47
CA MET A 1 13.53 -23.07 -2.95
C MET A 1 13.70 -24.36 -3.70
N THR A 2 12.86 -25.34 -3.44
CA THR A 2 12.90 -26.67 -4.11
C THR A 2 11.82 -26.74 -5.21
N ASN A 3 11.93 -27.71 -6.13
CA ASN A 3 10.89 -27.97 -7.13
C ASN A 3 9.53 -28.31 -6.48
N ALA A 4 9.54 -29.02 -5.35
CA ALA A 4 8.32 -29.34 -4.61
C ALA A 4 7.63 -28.08 -4.07
N GLU A 5 8.39 -27.11 -3.56
CA GLU A 5 7.86 -25.81 -3.13
C GLU A 5 7.28 -25.02 -4.32
N LEU A 6 7.98 -24.97 -5.46
CA LEU A 6 7.48 -24.35 -6.69
C LEU A 6 6.12 -24.94 -7.11
N ARG A 7 6.01 -26.26 -7.15
CA ARG A 7 4.77 -26.97 -7.52
C ARG A 7 3.63 -26.66 -6.55
N SER A 8 3.92 -26.51 -5.26
CA SER A 8 2.89 -26.19 -4.27
C SER A 8 2.23 -24.83 -4.50
N PHE A 9 2.97 -23.88 -5.08
CA PHE A 9 2.47 -22.52 -5.35
C PHE A 9 1.78 -22.39 -6.72
N ILE A 10 2.17 -23.22 -7.71
CA ILE A 10 1.61 -23.18 -9.07
C ILE A 10 1.27 -24.61 -9.55
N PRO A 11 0.36 -25.33 -8.88
CA PRO A 11 0.14 -26.76 -9.11
C PRO A 11 -0.42 -27.09 -10.49
N ASN A 12 -1.12 -26.14 -11.12
CA ASN A 12 -1.79 -26.38 -12.41
C ASN A 12 -0.88 -26.10 -13.63
N VAL A 13 0.31 -25.57 -13.42
CA VAL A 13 1.21 -25.13 -14.50
C VAL A 13 2.43 -26.01 -14.60
N ILE A 14 2.93 -26.51 -13.47
CA ILE A 14 4.13 -27.32 -13.40
C ILE A 14 3.72 -28.80 -13.35
N HIS A 15 3.64 -29.43 -14.51
CA HIS A 15 3.57 -30.87 -14.62
C HIS A 15 4.97 -31.47 -14.55
N GLU A 16 5.06 -32.74 -14.18
CA GLU A 16 6.31 -33.50 -14.18
C GLU A 16 6.88 -33.49 -15.59
N VAL A 17 8.07 -32.91 -15.71
CA VAL A 17 8.90 -32.95 -16.91
C VAL A 17 10.23 -33.55 -16.49
N ASP A 18 10.71 -34.54 -17.21
CA ASP A 18 12.05 -35.02 -17.03
C ASP A 18 13.06 -33.85 -17.18
N GLY A 19 13.80 -33.52 -16.13
CA GLY A 19 14.71 -32.38 -16.13
C GLY A 19 14.32 -31.24 -15.18
N GLU A 20 13.67 -31.52 -14.06
CA GLU A 20 13.18 -30.55 -13.07
C GLU A 20 14.19 -29.49 -12.58
N GLU A 21 15.48 -29.87 -12.46
CA GLU A 21 16.56 -28.95 -12.05
C GLU A 21 16.74 -27.81 -13.08
N LEU A 22 16.58 -28.12 -14.36
CA LEU A 22 16.70 -27.13 -15.44
C LEU A 22 15.65 -26.02 -15.37
N LEU A 23 14.46 -26.28 -14.83
CA LEU A 23 13.43 -25.26 -14.73
C LEU A 23 13.77 -24.23 -13.65
N ILE A 24 14.20 -24.66 -12.46
CA ILE A 24 14.62 -23.74 -11.40
C ILE A 24 15.81 -22.91 -11.85
N ASP A 25 16.79 -23.52 -12.49
CA ASP A 25 17.97 -22.80 -12.96
C ASP A 25 17.60 -21.76 -14.02
N LYS A 26 16.69 -22.08 -14.92
CA LYS A 26 16.15 -21.11 -15.87
C LYS A 26 15.39 -19.98 -15.21
N LEU A 27 14.67 -20.25 -14.14
CA LEU A 27 13.87 -19.25 -13.42
C LEU A 27 14.67 -18.46 -12.39
N ARG A 28 15.89 -18.88 -12.06
CA ARG A 28 16.72 -18.27 -11.02
C ARG A 28 16.83 -16.74 -11.13
N PRO A 29 17.13 -16.15 -12.31
CA PRO A 29 17.24 -14.68 -12.42
C PRO A 29 15.96 -13.94 -12.07
N TRP A 30 14.80 -14.48 -12.46
CA TRP A 30 13.50 -13.88 -12.12
C TRP A 30 13.12 -14.09 -10.66
N LEU A 31 13.47 -15.25 -10.07
CA LEU A 31 13.29 -15.50 -8.65
C LEU A 31 14.12 -14.55 -7.79
N GLU A 32 15.39 -14.32 -8.16
CA GLU A 32 16.26 -13.36 -7.49
C GLU A 32 15.75 -11.91 -7.64
N SER A 33 15.32 -11.53 -8.84
CA SER A 33 14.72 -10.23 -9.10
C SER A 33 13.44 -10.02 -8.29
N ALA A 34 12.54 -11.00 -8.27
CA ALA A 34 11.31 -10.93 -7.50
C ALA A 34 11.55 -10.89 -5.98
N ALA A 35 12.56 -11.63 -5.50
CA ALA A 35 12.98 -11.58 -4.09
C ALA A 35 13.54 -10.21 -3.72
N ALA A 36 14.43 -9.66 -4.55
CA ALA A 36 14.98 -8.31 -4.34
C ALA A 36 13.87 -7.24 -4.37
N TRP A 37 12.92 -7.35 -5.30
CA TRP A 37 11.76 -6.47 -5.36
C TRP A 37 10.92 -6.54 -4.08
N LEU A 38 10.62 -7.75 -3.57
CA LEU A 38 9.83 -7.94 -2.36
C LEU A 38 10.55 -7.39 -1.13
N THR A 39 11.84 -7.69 -1.00
CA THR A 39 12.68 -7.19 0.09
C THR A 39 12.77 -5.67 0.06
N GLY A 40 13.08 -5.08 -1.09
CA GLY A 40 13.28 -3.64 -1.20
C GLY A 40 12.01 -2.80 -1.05
N ASN A 41 10.83 -3.38 -1.29
CA ASN A 41 9.57 -2.61 -1.21
C ASN A 41 8.73 -2.90 0.03
N PHE A 42 8.90 -4.08 0.68
CA PHE A 42 7.99 -4.52 1.74
C PHE A 42 8.68 -5.06 2.98
N ILE A 43 9.66 -5.94 2.84
CA ILE A 43 10.27 -6.65 3.99
C ILE A 43 11.34 -5.79 4.65
N GLY A 44 12.23 -5.19 3.87
CA GLY A 44 13.42 -4.49 4.35
C GLY A 44 14.64 -5.40 4.45
N GLU A 45 15.83 -4.82 4.26
CA GLU A 45 17.08 -5.54 4.41
C GLU A 45 17.37 -5.84 5.88
N GLY A 46 17.86 -7.03 6.17
CA GLY A 46 18.24 -7.45 7.52
C GLY A 46 17.09 -7.91 8.41
N TYR A 47 15.84 -7.80 7.97
CA TYR A 47 14.69 -8.36 8.70
C TYR A 47 14.49 -9.84 8.37
N ALA A 48 14.45 -10.70 9.39
CA ALA A 48 14.20 -12.13 9.26
C ALA A 48 12.70 -12.42 9.48
N PRO A 49 11.94 -12.79 8.44
CA PRO A 49 10.52 -13.03 8.57
C PRO A 49 10.20 -14.30 9.37
N ALA A 50 9.10 -14.27 10.14
CA ALA A 50 8.55 -15.45 10.80
C ALA A 50 8.12 -16.51 9.76
N PRO A 51 8.03 -17.80 10.11
CA PRO A 51 7.73 -18.89 9.16
C PRO A 51 6.44 -18.69 8.33
N THR A 52 5.39 -18.15 8.94
CA THR A 52 4.13 -17.83 8.25
C THR A 52 4.29 -16.75 7.19
N LEU A 53 5.07 -15.73 7.52
CA LEU A 53 5.41 -14.64 6.60
C LEU A 53 6.34 -15.13 5.48
N GLU A 54 7.29 -15.99 5.82
CA GLU A 54 8.22 -16.59 4.85
C GLU A 54 7.46 -17.42 3.79
N ALA A 55 6.48 -18.23 4.19
CA ALA A 55 5.67 -19.00 3.26
C ALA A 55 4.89 -18.10 2.28
N LEU A 56 4.32 -17.02 2.81
CA LEU A 56 3.59 -16.04 2.01
C LEU A 56 4.52 -15.27 1.06
N ALA A 57 5.69 -14.86 1.55
CA ALA A 57 6.73 -14.22 0.74
C ALA A 57 7.21 -15.11 -0.40
N LYS A 58 7.48 -16.40 -0.13
CA LYS A 58 7.84 -17.39 -1.16
C LYS A 58 6.76 -17.48 -2.25
N LYS A 59 5.49 -17.54 -1.86
CA LYS A 59 4.38 -17.59 -2.82
C LYS A 59 4.34 -16.34 -3.72
N ILE A 60 4.50 -15.15 -3.14
CA ILE A 60 4.54 -13.89 -3.90
C ILE A 60 5.72 -13.89 -4.87
N ILE A 61 6.92 -14.28 -4.40
CA ILE A 61 8.14 -14.34 -5.21
C ILE A 61 7.96 -15.27 -6.40
N VAL A 62 7.41 -16.47 -6.17
CA VAL A 62 7.18 -17.44 -7.23
C VAL A 62 6.17 -16.93 -8.26
N CYS A 63 5.03 -16.43 -7.82
CA CYS A 63 4.01 -15.92 -8.74
C CYS A 63 4.54 -14.76 -9.58
N LYS A 64 5.28 -13.83 -8.95
CA LYS A 64 5.87 -12.69 -9.65
C LYS A 64 6.96 -13.13 -10.65
N ALA A 65 7.87 -14.00 -10.23
CA ALA A 65 8.94 -14.52 -11.09
C ALA A 65 8.38 -15.24 -12.33
N PHE A 66 7.33 -16.06 -12.13
CA PHE A 66 6.67 -16.74 -13.24
C PHE A 66 5.95 -15.78 -14.17
N ALA A 67 5.24 -14.80 -13.65
CA ALA A 67 4.57 -13.79 -14.47
C ALA A 67 5.55 -13.05 -15.39
N GLU A 68 6.77 -12.79 -14.92
CA GLU A 68 7.81 -12.10 -15.68
C GLU A 68 8.57 -13.06 -16.63
N ALA A 69 8.74 -14.32 -16.26
CA ALA A 69 9.46 -15.30 -17.05
C ALA A 69 8.65 -15.87 -18.22
N VAL A 70 7.35 -16.16 -17.99
CA VAL A 70 6.49 -16.89 -18.95
C VAL A 70 6.54 -16.31 -20.36
N PRO A 71 6.48 -14.97 -20.58
CA PRO A 71 6.53 -14.41 -21.93
C PRO A 71 7.82 -14.67 -22.70
N SER A 72 8.90 -15.06 -22.01
CA SER A 72 10.22 -15.30 -22.62
C SER A 72 10.65 -16.76 -22.61
N LEU A 73 9.93 -17.67 -21.94
CA LEU A 73 10.32 -19.06 -21.80
C LEU A 73 10.20 -19.88 -23.09
N ASP A 74 9.39 -19.46 -24.03
CA ASP A 74 9.20 -20.09 -25.35
C ASP A 74 10.06 -19.46 -26.44
N LEU A 75 10.82 -18.42 -26.13
CA LEU A 75 11.65 -17.70 -27.09
C LEU A 75 13.10 -18.20 -27.05
N THR A 76 13.62 -18.53 -28.23
CA THR A 76 15.04 -18.83 -28.43
C THR A 76 15.67 -17.73 -29.27
N LEU A 77 16.76 -17.13 -28.79
CA LEU A 77 17.58 -16.22 -29.56
C LEU A 77 18.61 -16.99 -30.36
N SER A 78 18.58 -16.84 -31.69
CA SER A 78 19.58 -17.38 -32.61
C SER A 78 20.25 -16.23 -33.38
N PRO A 79 21.36 -16.48 -34.06
CA PRO A 79 21.97 -15.47 -34.95
C PRO A 79 21.02 -14.95 -36.05
N ALA A 80 19.98 -15.72 -36.37
CA ALA A 80 18.94 -15.32 -37.34
C ALA A 80 17.75 -14.58 -36.71
N GLY A 81 17.75 -14.34 -35.38
CA GLY A 81 16.67 -13.66 -34.66
C GLY A 81 15.95 -14.55 -33.64
N PHE A 82 14.79 -14.13 -33.18
CA PHE A 82 13.97 -14.87 -32.23
C PHE A 82 13.19 -15.99 -32.95
N ALA A 83 13.16 -17.18 -32.36
CA ALA A 83 12.38 -18.32 -32.77
C ALA A 83 11.55 -18.85 -31.60
N VAL A 84 10.41 -19.45 -31.88
CA VAL A 84 9.59 -20.19 -30.90
C VAL A 84 10.03 -21.64 -30.87
N ILE A 85 10.22 -22.20 -29.68
CA ILE A 85 10.56 -23.61 -29.51
C ILE A 85 9.31 -24.44 -29.81
N SER A 86 9.35 -25.21 -30.89
CA SER A 86 8.36 -26.24 -31.20
C SER A 86 9.04 -27.60 -31.07
N THR A 87 8.59 -28.39 -30.11
CA THR A 87 9.01 -29.79 -29.98
C THR A 87 7.99 -30.73 -30.61
N GLU A 88 8.44 -31.84 -31.18
CA GLU A 88 7.57 -32.85 -31.74
C GLU A 88 6.47 -33.29 -30.75
N GLY A 89 5.21 -33.12 -31.10
CA GLY A 89 4.06 -33.51 -30.28
C GLY A 89 3.48 -32.45 -29.34
N ARG A 90 4.07 -31.24 -29.26
CA ARG A 90 3.52 -30.14 -28.43
C ARG A 90 3.43 -28.86 -29.23
N ALA A 91 2.21 -28.37 -29.42
CA ALA A 91 1.98 -27.05 -29.99
C ALA A 91 2.28 -25.96 -28.97
N PRO A 92 2.84 -24.80 -29.38
CA PRO A 92 2.99 -23.65 -28.51
C PRO A 92 1.64 -23.23 -27.88
N ALA A 93 1.66 -22.76 -26.65
CA ALA A 93 0.47 -22.23 -26.01
C ALA A 93 -0.04 -21.01 -26.77
N SER A 94 -1.36 -20.88 -26.90
CA SER A 94 -1.93 -19.69 -27.55
C SER A 94 -1.64 -18.43 -26.72
N LYS A 95 -1.46 -17.30 -27.39
CA LYS A 95 -1.24 -15.99 -26.76
C LYS A 95 -2.26 -15.71 -25.65
N GLU A 96 -3.54 -15.95 -25.89
CA GLU A 96 -4.60 -15.74 -24.90
C GLU A 96 -4.45 -16.61 -23.64
N ARG A 97 -3.92 -17.84 -23.77
CA ARG A 97 -3.67 -18.70 -22.60
C ARG A 97 -2.51 -18.18 -21.78
N ILE A 98 -1.46 -17.70 -22.45
CA ILE A 98 -0.30 -17.09 -21.81
C ILE A 98 -0.72 -15.80 -21.08
N GLU A 99 -1.46 -14.91 -21.75
CA GLU A 99 -1.96 -13.67 -21.15
C GLU A 99 -2.85 -13.93 -19.92
N ARG A 100 -3.76 -14.92 -20.02
CA ARG A 100 -4.60 -15.31 -18.86
C ARG A 100 -3.78 -15.87 -17.70
N LEU A 101 -2.76 -16.67 -17.98
CA LEU A 101 -1.87 -17.19 -16.95
C LEU A 101 -1.12 -16.03 -16.27
N VAL A 102 -0.49 -15.16 -17.04
CA VAL A 102 0.23 -13.99 -16.52
C VAL A 102 -0.69 -13.10 -15.68
N ALA A 103 -1.90 -12.82 -16.17
CA ALA A 103 -2.90 -12.05 -15.40
C ALA A 103 -3.30 -12.74 -14.08
N SER A 104 -3.47 -14.07 -14.10
CA SER A 104 -3.77 -14.85 -12.90
C SER A 104 -2.63 -14.80 -11.88
N LEU A 105 -1.38 -14.87 -12.35
CA LEU A 105 -0.19 -14.77 -11.49
C LEU A 105 -0.08 -13.39 -10.85
N HIS A 106 -0.27 -12.31 -11.61
CA HIS A 106 -0.31 -10.95 -11.07
C HIS A 106 -1.45 -10.77 -10.07
N SER A 107 -2.64 -11.30 -10.36
CA SER A 107 -3.76 -11.29 -9.40
C SER A 107 -3.42 -12.04 -8.12
N SER A 108 -2.66 -13.14 -8.21
CA SER A 108 -2.19 -13.88 -7.03
C SER A 108 -1.18 -13.06 -6.22
N VAL A 109 -0.26 -12.34 -6.87
CA VAL A 109 0.64 -11.40 -6.17
C VAL A 109 -0.16 -10.34 -5.43
N ASP A 110 -1.05 -9.64 -6.12
CA ASP A 110 -1.86 -8.57 -5.55
C ASP A 110 -2.76 -9.05 -4.38
N ALA A 111 -3.30 -10.26 -4.47
CA ALA A 111 -4.12 -10.84 -3.39
C ALA A 111 -3.33 -11.26 -2.14
N ASN A 112 -2.02 -11.55 -2.29
CA ASN A 112 -1.19 -11.98 -1.18
C ASN A 112 -0.37 -10.85 -0.53
N LEU A 113 -0.21 -9.70 -1.18
CA LEU A 113 0.48 -8.55 -0.63
C LEU A 113 -0.23 -7.91 0.58
N PRO A 114 -1.57 -7.64 0.57
CA PRO A 114 -2.25 -7.06 1.72
C PRO A 114 -2.10 -7.87 3.01
N PRO A 115 -2.40 -9.19 3.04
CA PRO A 115 -2.21 -9.98 4.25
C PRO A 115 -0.74 -10.05 4.70
N MET A 116 0.21 -10.00 3.78
CA MET A 116 1.63 -9.93 4.13
C MET A 116 1.96 -8.62 4.87
N ILE A 117 1.48 -7.48 4.38
CA ILE A 117 1.68 -6.18 5.04
C ILE A 117 1.04 -6.17 6.43
N LEU A 118 -0.17 -6.71 6.58
CA LEU A 118 -0.82 -6.81 7.89
C LEU A 118 0.02 -7.62 8.90
N LEU A 119 0.62 -8.73 8.48
CA LEU A 119 1.52 -9.50 9.34
C LEU A 119 2.78 -8.71 9.72
N LEU A 120 3.34 -7.93 8.78
CA LEU A 120 4.49 -7.06 9.04
C LEU A 120 4.14 -5.93 10.01
N LEU A 121 2.98 -5.30 9.88
CA LEU A 121 2.50 -4.23 10.77
C LEU A 121 2.41 -4.66 12.24
N HIS A 122 2.12 -5.93 12.51
CA HIS A 122 2.09 -6.46 13.87
C HIS A 122 3.48 -6.75 14.45
N ASN A 123 4.57 -6.63 13.66
CA ASN A 123 5.92 -6.88 14.14
C ASN A 123 6.65 -5.59 14.51
N ALA A 124 7.01 -5.45 15.79
CA ALA A 124 7.66 -4.25 16.31
C ALA A 124 9.06 -4.00 15.71
N GLU A 125 9.82 -5.07 15.45
CA GLU A 125 11.14 -4.97 14.82
C GLU A 125 11.03 -4.43 13.39
N TRP A 126 10.10 -4.97 12.60
CA TRP A 126 9.85 -4.47 11.26
C TRP A 126 9.38 -3.01 11.26
N ARG A 127 8.52 -2.62 12.19
CA ARG A 127 8.06 -1.22 12.30
C ARG A 127 9.21 -0.23 12.54
N SER A 128 10.30 -0.67 13.14
CA SER A 128 11.49 0.17 13.37
C SER A 128 12.40 0.32 12.14
N THR A 129 12.22 -0.51 11.10
CA THR A 129 12.99 -0.40 9.86
C THR A 129 12.56 0.80 9.02
N SER A 130 13.43 1.24 8.10
CA SER A 130 13.10 2.33 7.15
C SER A 130 11.89 1.99 6.27
N ILE A 131 11.75 0.72 5.88
CA ILE A 131 10.60 0.24 5.11
C ILE A 131 9.34 0.24 5.97
N GLY A 132 9.41 -0.25 7.21
CA GLY A 132 8.29 -0.17 8.15
C GLY A 132 7.82 1.27 8.36
N GLN A 133 8.74 2.20 8.60
CA GLN A 133 8.43 3.62 8.73
C GLN A 133 7.82 4.23 7.45
N TYR A 134 8.26 3.79 6.28
CA TYR A 134 7.61 4.20 5.03
C TYR A 134 6.13 3.78 4.97
N TRP A 135 5.83 2.53 5.35
CA TRP A 135 4.45 2.01 5.33
C TRP A 135 3.56 2.61 6.42
N LEU A 136 4.15 2.98 7.57
CA LEU A 136 3.45 3.62 8.69
C LEU A 136 3.32 5.14 8.54
N GLY A 137 3.92 5.73 7.53
CA GLY A 137 3.97 7.19 7.34
C GLY A 137 2.66 7.83 6.86
N THR A 138 1.55 7.08 6.77
CA THR A 138 0.22 7.58 6.42
C THR A 138 -0.86 6.89 7.25
N PHE A 139 -2.06 7.47 7.37
CA PHE A 139 -3.21 6.78 8.00
C PHE A 139 -3.75 5.64 7.13
N MET A 140 -3.43 5.63 5.86
CA MET A 140 -3.72 4.56 4.93
C MET A 140 -2.72 3.42 5.13
N PHE A 141 -3.04 2.47 6.02
CA PHE A 141 -2.19 1.32 6.26
C PHE A 141 -2.51 0.16 5.34
N GLY A 142 -1.46 -0.45 4.81
CA GLY A 142 -1.59 -1.62 3.97
C GLY A 142 -2.06 -1.30 2.55
N LEU A 143 -2.42 -2.34 1.83
CA LEU A 143 -2.75 -2.30 0.41
C LEU A 143 -4.24 -2.47 0.11
N ASP A 144 -5.07 -2.72 1.14
CA ASP A 144 -6.51 -2.97 0.93
C ASP A 144 -7.20 -1.77 0.31
N ASP A 145 -6.87 -0.57 0.77
CA ASP A 145 -7.42 0.67 0.22
C ASP A 145 -6.96 0.90 -1.22
N ALA A 146 -5.69 0.59 -1.53
CA ALA A 146 -5.17 0.67 -2.88
C ALA A 146 -5.82 -0.36 -3.81
N GLN A 147 -6.18 -1.54 -3.29
CA GLN A 147 -6.88 -2.57 -4.07
C GLN A 147 -8.26 -2.10 -4.54
N LEU A 148 -8.98 -1.34 -3.71
CA LEU A 148 -10.27 -0.74 -4.09
C LEU A 148 -10.14 0.35 -5.16
N HIS A 149 -8.99 1.01 -5.24
CA HIS A 149 -8.71 2.09 -6.19
C HIS A 149 -7.88 1.64 -7.40
N LYS A 150 -7.48 0.35 -7.44
CA LYS A 150 -6.71 -0.21 -8.52
C LYS A 150 -7.53 -0.15 -9.83
N ARG A 151 -6.93 0.47 -10.85
CA ARG A 151 -7.45 0.47 -12.22
C ARG A 151 -6.52 -0.39 -13.09
N ASP A 152 -5.83 0.20 -14.06
CA ASP A 152 -4.94 -0.52 -14.98
C ASP A 152 -3.49 -0.65 -14.49
N LYS A 153 -3.19 -0.18 -13.28
CA LYS A 153 -1.85 -0.20 -12.68
C LYS A 153 -1.70 -1.37 -11.71
N ASP A 154 -0.46 -1.79 -11.46
CA ASP A 154 -0.17 -2.71 -10.38
C ASP A 154 -0.50 -2.07 -9.01
N LEU A 155 -0.67 -2.93 -8.00
CA LEU A 155 -1.13 -2.51 -6.68
C LEU A 155 -0.16 -1.57 -5.98
N LEU A 156 1.16 -1.80 -6.10
CA LEU A 156 2.18 -0.97 -5.49
C LEU A 156 2.24 0.43 -6.11
N THR A 157 2.13 0.52 -7.44
CA THR A 157 2.08 1.81 -8.15
C THR A 157 0.83 2.59 -7.76
N THR A 158 -0.32 1.91 -7.62
CA THR A 158 -1.55 2.53 -7.14
C THR A 158 -1.36 3.07 -5.73
N TYR A 159 -0.83 2.27 -4.81
CA TYR A 159 -0.54 2.67 -3.44
C TYR A 159 0.38 3.90 -3.37
N ARG A 160 1.48 3.90 -4.13
CA ARG A 160 2.41 5.04 -4.17
C ARG A 160 1.73 6.34 -4.61
N SER A 161 0.92 6.26 -5.64
CA SER A 161 0.14 7.42 -6.11
C SER A 161 -0.84 7.93 -5.05
N MET A 162 -1.50 7.03 -4.34
CA MET A 162 -2.40 7.38 -3.22
C MET A 162 -1.62 7.97 -2.05
N ARG A 163 -0.47 7.40 -1.71
CA ARG A 163 0.40 7.86 -0.63
C ARG A 163 0.88 9.30 -0.83
N ASP A 164 1.22 9.69 -2.05
CA ASP A 164 1.61 11.07 -2.35
C ASP A 164 0.47 12.07 -2.07
N MET A 165 -0.76 11.68 -2.34
CA MET A 165 -1.94 12.48 -2.00
C MET A 165 -2.22 12.47 -0.49
N ALA A 166 -2.08 11.34 0.17
CA ALA A 166 -2.20 11.21 1.62
C ALA A 166 -1.23 12.12 2.35
N LEU A 167 0.04 12.17 1.95
CA LEU A 167 1.06 13.04 2.55
C LEU A 167 0.73 14.52 2.41
N ARG A 168 0.12 14.95 1.30
CA ARG A 168 -0.35 16.34 1.13
C ARG A 168 -1.47 16.65 2.11
N PHE A 169 -2.48 15.78 2.21
CA PHE A 169 -3.55 15.90 3.17
C PHE A 169 -3.03 15.98 4.60
N GLN A 170 -2.13 15.07 4.98
CA GLN A 170 -1.54 15.01 6.32
C GLN A 170 -0.71 16.24 6.67
N THR A 171 0.04 16.79 5.70
CA THR A 171 0.79 18.03 5.92
C THR A 171 -0.14 19.17 6.30
N GLU A 172 -1.27 19.32 5.63
CA GLU A 172 -2.27 20.34 6.00
C GLU A 172 -2.95 20.02 7.32
N LEU A 173 -3.29 18.76 7.56
CA LEU A 173 -3.92 18.29 8.79
C LEU A 173 -3.03 18.58 10.00
N GLU A 174 -1.73 18.26 9.92
CA GLU A 174 -0.75 18.54 10.98
C GLU A 174 -0.63 20.03 11.24
N HIS A 175 -0.38 20.82 10.19
CA HIS A 175 -0.04 22.23 10.38
C HIS A 175 -1.22 23.12 10.78
N LYS A 176 -2.42 22.81 10.27
CA LYS A 176 -3.59 23.68 10.46
C LYS A 176 -4.52 23.22 11.56
N TYR A 177 -4.58 21.91 11.86
CA TYR A 177 -5.69 21.37 12.64
C TYR A 177 -5.30 20.52 13.85
N LEU A 178 -4.26 19.68 13.78
CA LEU A 178 -3.96 18.72 14.84
C LEU A 178 -2.70 19.04 15.64
N GLY A 179 -1.68 19.61 15.00
CA GLY A 179 -0.34 19.69 15.57
C GLY A 179 0.44 18.38 15.44
N ARG A 180 1.76 18.47 15.55
CA ARG A 180 2.65 17.35 15.26
C ARG A 180 2.58 16.22 16.29
N ARG A 181 2.50 16.57 17.58
CA ARG A 181 2.50 15.58 18.67
C ARG A 181 1.26 14.70 18.61
N LEU A 182 0.08 15.33 18.47
CA LEU A 182 -1.17 14.62 18.36
C LEU A 182 -1.23 13.79 17.06
N MET A 183 -0.71 14.32 15.95
CA MET A 183 -0.62 13.59 14.69
C MET A 183 0.17 12.29 14.84
N ILE A 184 1.35 12.32 15.47
CA ILE A 184 2.19 11.14 15.73
C ILE A 184 1.45 10.15 16.63
N GLN A 185 0.81 10.61 17.70
CA GLN A 185 0.05 9.79 18.64
C GLN A 185 -1.10 9.06 17.92
N LEU A 186 -1.90 9.77 17.14
CA LEU A 186 -3.01 9.18 16.41
C LEU A 186 -2.56 8.25 15.29
N MET A 187 -1.44 8.51 14.62
CA MET A 187 -0.89 7.57 13.64
C MET A 187 -0.49 6.25 14.29
N ALA A 188 0.13 6.31 15.48
CA ALA A 188 0.50 5.10 16.23
C ALA A 188 -0.71 4.25 16.64
N ALA A 189 -1.86 4.88 16.90
CA ALA A 189 -3.08 4.17 17.31
C ALA A 189 -3.58 3.12 16.28
N GLY A 190 -3.18 3.24 15.02
CA GLY A 190 -3.55 2.27 13.98
C GLY A 190 -2.86 0.91 14.12
N TYR A 191 -1.77 0.81 14.88
CA TYR A 191 -0.99 -0.43 15.06
C TYR A 191 -0.56 -0.69 16.50
N ASP A 192 -0.84 0.22 17.41
CA ASP A 192 -0.52 0.07 18.83
C ASP A 192 -1.66 -0.68 19.54
N PRO A 193 -1.41 -1.88 20.11
CA PRO A 193 -2.42 -2.62 20.84
C PRO A 193 -2.85 -1.93 22.15
N GLU A 194 -2.03 -1.00 22.67
CA GLU A 194 -2.31 -0.24 23.88
C GLU A 194 -3.08 1.06 23.60
N ALA A 195 -3.38 1.38 22.32
CA ALA A 195 -4.13 2.56 21.97
C ALA A 195 -5.53 2.55 22.57
N THR A 196 -5.94 3.67 23.12
CA THR A 196 -7.27 3.84 23.71
C THR A 196 -8.37 3.75 22.64
N PRO A 197 -9.61 3.40 23.01
CA PRO A 197 -10.74 3.41 22.08
C PRO A 197 -10.95 4.76 21.39
N ASP A 198 -10.72 5.87 22.10
CA ASP A 198 -10.84 7.21 21.54
C ASP A 198 -9.78 7.48 20.47
N GLU A 199 -8.52 7.09 20.72
CA GLU A 199 -7.44 7.20 19.73
C GLU A 199 -7.72 6.36 18.49
N GLN A 200 -8.19 5.12 18.68
CA GLN A 200 -8.56 4.23 17.57
C GLN A 200 -9.73 4.79 16.76
N ASN A 201 -10.74 5.36 17.43
CA ASN A 201 -11.86 6.02 16.75
C ASN A 201 -11.38 7.21 15.92
N LEU A 202 -10.57 8.08 16.50
CA LEU A 202 -10.02 9.24 15.80
C LEU A 202 -9.12 8.83 14.64
N TRP A 203 -8.29 7.79 14.83
CA TRP A 203 -7.51 7.24 13.73
C TRP A 203 -8.38 6.78 12.56
N GLN A 204 -9.50 6.07 12.85
CA GLN A 204 -10.43 5.64 11.81
C GLN A 204 -11.09 6.83 11.10
N MET A 205 -11.46 7.87 11.84
CA MET A 205 -12.06 9.06 11.27
C MET A 205 -11.09 9.79 10.35
N ILE A 206 -9.83 9.95 10.75
CA ILE A 206 -8.79 10.59 9.94
C ILE A 206 -8.51 9.75 8.70
N ARG A 207 -8.37 8.43 8.85
CA ARG A 207 -8.20 7.51 7.71
C ARG A 207 -9.34 7.65 6.69
N HIS A 208 -10.59 7.71 7.14
CA HIS A 208 -11.73 7.93 6.25
C HIS A 208 -11.68 9.31 5.56
N ALA A 209 -11.28 10.34 6.27
CA ALA A 209 -11.10 11.67 5.69
C ALA A 209 -10.00 11.68 4.63
N GLU A 210 -8.85 11.05 4.92
CA GLU A 210 -7.72 10.88 3.99
C GLU A 210 -8.15 10.12 2.73
N LEU A 211 -8.87 9.00 2.86
CA LEU A 211 -9.34 8.21 1.72
C LEU A 211 -10.36 8.98 0.86
N ARG A 212 -11.24 9.77 1.47
CA ARG A 212 -12.17 10.64 0.74
C ARG A 212 -11.41 11.72 -0.04
N TYR A 213 -10.41 12.32 0.57
CA TYR A 213 -9.53 13.29 -0.09
C TYR A 213 -8.84 12.66 -1.32
N ILE A 214 -8.24 11.48 -1.14
CA ILE A 214 -7.58 10.73 -2.21
C ILE A 214 -8.57 10.40 -3.34
N THR A 215 -9.76 9.89 -3.00
CA THR A 215 -10.80 9.53 -3.98
C THR A 215 -11.22 10.74 -4.81
N PHE A 216 -11.41 11.89 -4.17
CA PHE A 216 -11.78 13.13 -4.84
C PHE A 216 -10.70 13.55 -5.85
N HIS A 217 -9.42 13.50 -5.44
CA HIS A 217 -8.30 13.92 -6.28
C HIS A 217 -7.88 12.89 -7.34
N SER A 218 -8.21 11.60 -7.14
CA SER A 218 -7.95 10.53 -8.12
C SER A 218 -9.01 10.46 -9.22
N SER A 219 -10.16 11.09 -9.02
CA SER A 219 -11.21 11.13 -10.04
C SER A 219 -10.78 12.06 -11.17
N ASP A 220 -11.06 11.66 -12.44
CA ASP A 220 -10.79 12.47 -13.66
C ASP A 220 -11.55 13.81 -13.70
N ARG A 221 -12.25 14.16 -12.66
CA ARG A 221 -12.78 15.51 -12.44
C ARG A 221 -11.63 16.45 -12.14
N LYS A 222 -10.81 16.60 -13.20
CA LYS A 222 -9.70 17.56 -13.23
C LYS A 222 -10.19 18.94 -12.83
N ALA A 223 -9.35 19.57 -12.05
CA ALA A 223 -9.21 21.02 -11.98
C ALA A 223 -9.97 21.77 -10.92
N GLN A 224 -10.19 21.19 -9.77
CA GLN A 224 -10.30 22.09 -8.61
C GLN A 224 -9.34 21.58 -7.56
N CYS A 225 -8.25 22.35 -7.31
CA CYS A 225 -7.58 22.23 -6.02
C CYS A 225 -8.68 22.27 -4.98
N PRO A 226 -8.69 21.33 -4.01
CA PRO A 226 -9.68 21.44 -2.95
C PRO A 226 -9.53 22.81 -2.36
N ASP A 227 -10.59 23.57 -2.42
CA ASP A 227 -10.64 24.79 -1.66
C ASP A 227 -10.39 24.41 -0.19
N LEU A 228 -9.75 25.25 0.57
CA LEU A 228 -9.51 25.06 2.01
C LEU A 228 -10.78 24.62 2.75
N HIS A 229 -11.95 24.99 2.23
CA HIS A 229 -13.24 24.57 2.70
C HIS A 229 -13.50 23.05 2.57
N GLU A 230 -12.99 22.38 1.53
CA GLU A 230 -13.20 20.94 1.37
C GLU A 230 -12.42 20.14 2.41
N ILE A 231 -11.17 20.50 2.66
CA ILE A 231 -10.38 19.88 3.73
C ILE A 231 -11.05 20.12 5.09
N TRP A 232 -11.53 21.32 5.36
CA TRP A 232 -12.26 21.61 6.59
C TRP A 232 -13.47 20.72 6.75
N HIS A 233 -14.27 20.53 5.72
CA HIS A 233 -15.43 19.63 5.80
C HIS A 233 -15.07 18.18 6.11
N LEU A 234 -13.89 17.71 5.68
CA LEU A 234 -13.39 16.38 6.01
C LEU A 234 -12.87 16.30 7.45
N VAL A 235 -12.28 17.36 7.95
CA VAL A 235 -11.59 17.43 9.24
C VAL A 235 -12.49 17.88 10.37
N ALA A 236 -13.50 18.69 10.11
CA ALA A 236 -14.41 19.23 11.14
C ALA A 236 -15.05 18.16 12.05
N PRO A 237 -15.46 16.98 11.56
CA PRO A 237 -15.91 15.89 12.44
C PRO A 237 -14.84 15.39 13.39
N VAL A 238 -13.58 15.29 12.92
CA VAL A 238 -12.42 14.87 13.73
C VAL A 238 -12.18 15.86 14.86
N ILE A 239 -12.15 17.16 14.57
CA ILE A 239 -11.96 18.21 15.56
C ILE A 239 -13.08 18.21 16.62
N ARG A 240 -14.32 17.95 16.19
CA ARG A 240 -15.43 17.81 17.13
C ARG A 240 -15.24 16.63 18.06
N GLU A 241 -14.80 15.50 17.54
CA GLU A 241 -14.58 14.28 18.32
C GLU A 241 -13.44 14.47 19.34
N ILE A 242 -12.35 15.14 18.97
CA ILE A 242 -11.28 15.52 19.90
C ILE A 242 -11.84 16.28 21.12
N GLY A 243 -12.84 17.13 20.91
CA GLY A 243 -13.50 17.87 21.99
C GLY A 243 -14.19 17.00 23.03
N TYR A 244 -14.55 15.76 22.70
CA TYR A 244 -15.22 14.81 23.61
C TYR A 244 -14.24 13.93 24.38
N SER A 245 -12.97 13.83 23.98
CA SER A 245 -11.94 13.07 24.69
C SER A 245 -11.01 13.99 25.49
N PRO A 246 -11.13 14.06 26.83
CA PRO A 246 -10.38 15.02 27.65
C PRO A 246 -8.86 14.87 27.51
N ALA A 247 -8.34 13.64 27.48
CA ALA A 247 -6.91 13.37 27.37
C ALA A 247 -6.32 13.81 26.03
N ILE A 248 -7.03 13.52 24.94
CA ILE A 248 -6.61 13.91 23.58
C ILE A 248 -6.74 15.41 23.41
N ARG A 249 -7.83 15.99 23.94
CA ARG A 249 -8.07 17.43 23.90
C ARG A 249 -6.97 18.22 24.61
N GLU A 250 -6.47 17.75 25.75
CA GLU A 250 -5.35 18.39 26.44
C GLU A 250 -4.09 18.48 25.57
N VAL A 251 -3.74 17.37 24.89
CA VAL A 251 -2.62 17.35 23.94
C VAL A 251 -2.87 18.32 22.80
N TRP A 252 -4.06 18.30 22.23
CA TRP A 252 -4.44 19.16 21.12
C TRP A 252 -4.42 20.65 21.47
N GLU A 253 -5.00 21.04 22.62
CA GLU A 253 -5.00 22.41 23.11
C GLU A 253 -3.61 22.91 23.42
N SER A 254 -2.70 22.05 23.88
CA SER A 254 -1.31 22.42 24.14
C SER A 254 -0.53 22.82 22.88
N GLU A 255 -0.89 22.27 21.73
CA GLU A 255 -0.23 22.54 20.44
C GLU A 255 -0.96 23.57 19.58
N MET A 256 -2.28 23.55 19.62
CA MET A 256 -3.13 24.29 18.69
C MET A 256 -3.94 25.42 19.36
N GLY A 257 -4.00 25.46 20.71
CA GLY A 257 -4.88 26.37 21.44
C GLY A 257 -4.74 27.84 21.05
N ASP A 258 -3.51 28.30 20.81
CA ASP A 258 -3.27 29.68 20.37
C ASP A 258 -3.58 29.93 18.88
N LYS A 259 -3.45 28.90 18.03
CA LYS A 259 -3.73 29.00 16.59
C LYS A 259 -5.22 28.97 16.27
N LEU A 260 -6.00 28.31 17.14
CA LEU A 260 -7.47 28.17 16.97
C LEU A 260 -8.25 29.22 17.76
N ARG A 261 -7.59 30.04 18.55
CA ARG A 261 -8.22 31.25 19.07
C ARG A 261 -8.49 32.18 17.90
N VAL A 262 -9.60 31.96 17.26
CA VAL A 262 -10.24 32.99 16.44
C VAL A 262 -10.48 34.15 17.41
N GLU A 263 -9.69 35.24 17.30
CA GLU A 263 -10.03 36.45 18.01
C GLU A 263 -11.52 36.75 17.70
N PRO A 264 -12.39 36.89 18.73
CA PRO A 264 -13.76 37.21 18.46
C PRO A 264 -13.79 38.49 17.62
N PHE A 265 -14.39 38.40 16.47
CA PHE A 265 -14.52 39.54 15.55
C PHE A 265 -15.06 40.74 16.35
N LYS A 266 -14.15 41.62 16.75
CA LYS A 266 -14.51 42.87 17.38
C LYS A 266 -15.08 43.74 16.28
N ASN A 267 -16.38 43.79 16.19
CA ASN A 267 -17.05 44.74 15.31
C ASN A 267 -16.78 46.15 15.85
N THR A 268 -15.71 46.78 15.40
CA THR A 268 -15.32 48.14 15.78
C THR A 268 -16.03 49.19 14.93
N VAL A 269 -16.86 48.79 13.99
CA VAL A 269 -17.64 49.69 13.15
C VAL A 269 -18.98 49.96 13.83
N GLN A 270 -19.11 51.12 14.45
CA GLN A 270 -20.40 51.68 14.79
C GLN A 270 -21.14 52.04 13.49
N GLY A 271 -22.00 51.20 13.03
CA GLY A 271 -22.81 51.48 11.85
C GLY A 271 -23.35 50.24 11.16
N GLY A 272 -24.60 49.95 11.42
CA GLY A 272 -25.56 49.32 10.52
C GLY A 272 -25.23 47.91 10.04
N PHE A 273 -25.92 46.92 10.55
CA PHE A 273 -26.12 45.63 9.90
C PHE A 273 -26.85 45.84 8.57
N PHE A 274 -26.22 45.56 7.45
CA PHE A 274 -26.96 45.31 6.20
C PHE A 274 -27.02 43.78 6.02
N PHE A 275 -28.23 43.27 5.99
CA PHE A 275 -28.56 41.88 5.69
C PHE A 275 -28.44 41.62 4.20
#